data_3f21a7850de25d2fd8bed65a2a65def1
#
_entry.id   3f21a7850de25d2fd8bed65a2a65def1
#
_cell.length_a   1.000
_cell.length_b   1.000
_cell.length_c   1.000
_cell.angle_alpha   90.00
_cell.angle_beta   90.00
_cell.angle_gamma   90.00
#
_symmetry.space_group_name_H-M   'P 1'
#
loop_
_entity.id
_entity.type
_entity.pdbx_description
1 polymer ?
#
loop_
_entity_poly.entity_id
_entity_poly.type
_entity_poly.pdbx_seq_one_letter_code
_entity_poly.pdbx_strand_id
1 'polypeptide(L)'
;MTKRLLMTGSRHISEAGLVYARRAVQRAHELGYEIIVGDALGVDDVVMLECDRLGVTCTVVGAYNRLRRRTPSCKVVQYPGSYIQRDQYMAEQCDLCLAIWNSKSKGTKATYDFAVELGKTAWLKTFHSEDNQG
;
A
#
# COMPACT_ATOMS: atom_id res chain seq x y z
N MET A 1 -0.70 21.72 -1.71
CA MET A 1 -1.21 20.54 -2.45
C MET A 1 -1.13 19.31 -1.58
N THR A 2 -2.14 18.47 -1.67
CA THR A 2 -2.20 17.24 -0.90
C THR A 2 -1.18 16.23 -1.43
N LYS A 3 -0.38 15.67 -0.53
CA LYS A 3 0.55 14.61 -0.91
C LYS A 3 -0.17 13.27 -0.96
N ARG A 4 0.27 12.42 -1.89
CA ARG A 4 -0.26 11.08 -2.10
C ARG A 4 0.76 10.07 -1.65
N LEU A 5 0.41 9.27 -0.66
CA LEU A 5 1.25 8.21 -0.10
C LEU A 5 0.82 6.87 -0.67
N LEU A 6 1.72 6.22 -1.40
CA LEU A 6 1.51 4.83 -1.78
C LEU A 6 1.89 3.95 -0.60
N MET A 7 0.94 3.16 -0.11
CA MET A 7 1.21 2.13 0.88
C MET A 7 1.11 0.79 0.19
N THR A 8 2.20 0.05 0.16
CA THR A 8 2.27 -1.28 -0.43
C THR A 8 2.79 -2.26 0.60
N GLY A 9 2.40 -3.51 0.51
CA GLY A 9 2.89 -4.46 1.49
C GLY A 9 2.57 -5.91 1.17
N SER A 10 3.19 -6.77 1.95
CA SER A 10 3.09 -8.21 1.77
C SER A 10 1.72 -8.73 2.15
N ARG A 11 1.29 -9.79 1.44
CA ARG A 11 0.01 -10.47 1.73
C ARG A 11 0.10 -11.26 3.02
N HIS A 12 1.25 -11.81 3.31
CA HIS A 12 1.52 -12.61 4.51
C HIS A 12 2.58 -11.88 5.33
N ILE A 13 2.22 -11.42 6.51
CA ILE A 13 3.11 -10.64 7.35
C ILE A 13 2.70 -10.83 8.81
N SER A 14 3.61 -10.54 9.73
CA SER A 14 3.35 -10.66 11.16
C SER A 14 2.29 -9.67 11.64
N GLU A 15 1.71 -9.95 12.78
CA GLU A 15 0.78 -9.01 13.43
C GLU A 15 1.43 -7.65 13.67
N ALA A 16 2.72 -7.64 14.03
CA ALA A 16 3.47 -6.40 14.22
C ALA A 16 3.48 -5.55 12.94
N GLY A 17 3.62 -6.19 11.77
CA GLY A 17 3.57 -5.49 10.48
C GLY A 17 2.19 -4.90 10.20
N LEU A 18 1.12 -5.62 10.54
CA LEU A 18 -0.24 -5.12 10.37
C LEU A 18 -0.55 -3.96 11.31
N VAL A 19 -0.08 -4.03 12.55
CA VAL A 19 -0.19 -2.92 13.52
C VAL A 19 0.54 -1.69 12.99
N TYR A 20 1.74 -1.89 12.47
CA TYR A 20 2.52 -0.81 11.86
C TYR A 20 1.76 -0.15 10.71
N ALA A 21 1.13 -0.96 9.86
CA ALA A 21 0.34 -0.45 8.74
C ALA A 21 -0.81 0.44 9.21
N ARG A 22 -1.55 0.02 10.23
CA ARG A 22 -2.64 0.82 10.79
C ARG A 22 -2.12 2.15 11.36
N ARG A 23 -1.01 2.12 12.10
CA ARG A 23 -0.39 3.33 12.65
C ARG A 23 0.09 4.29 11.56
N ALA A 24 0.60 3.74 10.47
CA ALA A 24 1.03 4.55 9.34
C ALA A 24 -0.14 5.28 8.69
N VAL A 25 -1.30 4.62 8.57
CA VAL A 25 -2.52 5.28 8.08
C VAL A 25 -2.96 6.40 9.01
N GLN A 26 -2.93 6.17 10.33
CA GLN A 26 -3.26 7.19 11.32
C GLN A 26 -2.34 8.40 11.19
N ARG A 27 -1.04 8.16 11.01
CA ARG A 27 -0.07 9.24 10.81
C ARG A 27 -0.32 10.00 9.50
N ALA A 28 -0.63 9.29 8.43
CA ALA A 28 -0.98 9.91 7.15
C ALA A 28 -2.23 10.80 7.30
N HIS A 29 -3.20 10.33 8.07
CA HIS A 29 -4.41 11.10 8.37
C HIS A 29 -4.06 12.42 9.09
N GLU A 30 -3.20 12.35 10.11
CA GLU A 30 -2.75 13.54 10.84
C GLU A 30 -2.04 14.55 9.92
N LEU A 31 -1.30 14.04 8.94
CA LEU A 31 -0.54 14.87 7.99
C LEU A 31 -1.37 15.35 6.81
N GLY A 32 -2.62 14.90 6.70
CA GLY A 32 -3.50 15.29 5.61
C GLY A 32 -3.17 14.63 4.27
N TYR A 33 -2.49 13.48 4.27
CA TYR A 33 -2.15 12.76 3.06
C TYR A 33 -3.35 11.97 2.52
N GLU A 34 -3.39 11.80 1.19
CA GLU A 34 -4.25 10.81 0.56
C GLU A 34 -3.44 9.53 0.37
N ILE A 35 -4.12 8.38 0.34
CA ILE A 35 -3.46 7.08 0.23
C ILE A 35 -3.82 6.41 -1.09
N ILE A 36 -2.82 5.79 -1.71
CA ILE A 36 -2.97 4.90 -2.86
C ILE A 36 -2.57 3.52 -2.40
N VAL A 37 -3.36 2.52 -2.74
CA VAL A 37 -3.13 1.14 -2.31
C VAL A 37 -3.55 0.16 -3.40
N GLY A 38 -2.94 -1.02 -3.44
CA GLY A 38 -3.41 -2.11 -4.29
C GLY A 38 -4.60 -2.83 -3.68
N ASP A 39 -5.03 -3.91 -4.30
CA ASP A 39 -6.26 -4.62 -3.92
C ASP A 39 -5.98 -6.04 -3.36
N ALA A 40 -4.83 -6.26 -2.77
CA ALA A 40 -4.45 -7.55 -2.21
C ALA A 40 -4.99 -7.76 -0.80
N LEU A 41 -4.84 -8.98 -0.29
CA LEU A 41 -5.01 -9.29 1.12
C LEU A 41 -3.80 -8.77 1.91
N GLY A 42 -3.85 -8.88 3.22
CA GLY A 42 -2.73 -8.51 4.08
C GLY A 42 -2.64 -7.02 4.30
N VAL A 43 -1.49 -6.43 4.00
CA VAL A 43 -1.26 -5.00 4.25
C VAL A 43 -2.27 -4.12 3.51
N ASP A 44 -2.51 -4.39 2.23
CA ASP A 44 -3.46 -3.59 1.43
C ASP A 44 -4.84 -3.56 2.08
N ASP A 45 -5.32 -4.71 2.52
CA ASP A 45 -6.64 -4.84 3.13
C ASP A 45 -6.73 -4.04 4.44
N VAL A 46 -5.71 -4.18 5.29
CA VAL A 46 -5.66 -3.44 6.56
C VAL A 46 -5.62 -1.94 6.32
N VAL A 47 -4.86 -1.48 5.32
CA VAL A 47 -4.79 -0.07 4.95
C VAL A 47 -6.16 0.45 4.52
N MET A 48 -6.86 -0.27 3.64
CA MET A 48 -8.20 0.14 3.19
C MET A 48 -9.19 0.24 4.36
N LEU A 49 -9.18 -0.75 5.24
CA LEU A 49 -10.09 -0.77 6.40
C LEU A 49 -9.83 0.41 7.33
N GLU A 50 -8.57 0.73 7.59
CA GLU A 50 -8.23 1.84 8.47
C GLU A 50 -8.55 3.18 7.82
N CYS A 51 -8.34 3.33 6.52
CA CYS A 51 -8.75 4.52 5.79
C CYS A 51 -10.26 4.74 5.88
N ASP A 52 -11.03 3.65 5.72
CA ASP A 52 -12.48 3.70 5.81
C ASP A 52 -12.92 4.15 7.21
N ARG A 53 -12.30 3.60 8.24
CA ARG A 53 -12.60 3.94 9.63
C ARG A 53 -12.32 5.40 9.96
N LEU A 54 -11.23 5.96 9.44
CA LEU A 54 -10.76 7.31 9.76
C LEU A 54 -11.26 8.39 8.79
N GLY A 55 -11.85 8.00 7.67
CA GLY A 55 -12.25 8.94 6.64
C GLY A 55 -11.09 9.48 5.82
N VAL A 56 -10.00 8.71 5.69
CA VAL A 56 -8.86 9.07 4.84
C VAL A 56 -9.21 8.79 3.39
N THR A 57 -8.96 9.74 2.51
CA THR A 57 -9.15 9.53 1.07
C THR A 57 -8.19 8.43 0.59
N CYS A 58 -8.77 7.34 0.09
CA CYS A 58 -8.03 6.17 -0.34
C CYS A 58 -8.43 5.79 -1.76
N THR A 59 -7.44 5.61 -2.63
CA THR A 59 -7.67 5.11 -3.98
C THR A 59 -7.09 3.70 -4.07
N VAL A 60 -7.95 2.72 -4.38
CA VAL A 60 -7.52 1.35 -4.59
C VAL A 60 -7.36 1.09 -6.09
N VAL A 61 -6.24 0.48 -6.47
CA VAL A 61 -5.90 0.24 -7.88
C VAL A 61 -5.85 -1.26 -8.12
N GLY A 62 -6.74 -1.76 -8.96
CA GLY A 62 -6.73 -3.15 -9.42
C GLY A 62 -5.92 -3.31 -10.70
N ALA A 63 -5.67 -4.56 -11.09
CA ALA A 63 -4.99 -4.90 -12.33
C ALA A 63 -5.94 -5.66 -13.26
N TYR A 64 -5.60 -5.77 -14.54
CA TYR A 64 -6.38 -6.49 -15.55
C TYR A 64 -7.83 -6.01 -15.64
N ASN A 65 -8.06 -4.70 -15.46
CA ASN A 65 -9.41 -4.12 -15.43
C ASN A 65 -10.31 -4.75 -14.38
N ARG A 66 -9.75 -5.29 -13.29
CA ARG A 66 -10.51 -5.96 -12.24
C ARG A 66 -10.11 -5.43 -10.88
N LEU A 67 -10.98 -5.65 -9.91
CA LEU A 67 -10.74 -5.28 -8.52
C LEU A 67 -11.05 -6.51 -7.67
N ARG A 68 -10.07 -6.91 -6.86
CA ARG A 68 -10.24 -8.07 -5.96
C ARG A 68 -10.89 -7.69 -4.65
N ARG A 69 -10.54 -6.53 -4.10
CA ARG A 69 -11.05 -6.07 -2.81
C ARG A 69 -11.17 -4.57 -2.79
N ARG A 70 -12.14 -4.07 -2.04
CA ARG A 70 -12.31 -2.64 -1.76
C ARG A 70 -13.11 -2.45 -0.49
N THR A 71 -13.02 -1.27 0.14
CA THR A 71 -13.98 -0.81 1.15
C THR A 71 -14.94 0.20 0.50
N PRO A 72 -16.13 0.43 1.10
CA PRO A 72 -17.14 1.30 0.46
C PRO A 72 -16.68 2.72 0.15
N SER A 73 -15.80 3.29 0.96
CA SER A 73 -15.35 4.67 0.78
C SER A 73 -14.20 4.84 -0.21
N CYS A 74 -13.59 3.75 -0.68
CA CYS A 74 -12.45 3.82 -1.61
C CYS A 74 -12.87 4.35 -2.98
N LYS A 75 -12.04 5.22 -3.53
CA LYS A 75 -12.04 5.49 -4.97
C LYS A 75 -11.39 4.31 -5.66
N VAL A 76 -11.86 3.96 -6.85
CA VAL A 76 -11.43 2.75 -7.56
C VAL A 76 -10.81 3.10 -8.89
N VAL A 77 -9.63 2.54 -9.17
CA VAL A 77 -9.01 2.56 -10.48
C VAL A 77 -8.83 1.11 -10.94
N GLN A 78 -9.45 0.75 -12.05
CA GLN A 78 -9.30 -0.57 -12.66
C GLN A 78 -8.26 -0.46 -13.78
N TYR A 79 -6.98 -0.62 -13.39
CA TYR A 79 -5.87 -0.46 -14.32
C TYR A 79 -5.85 -1.64 -15.31
N PRO A 80 -5.71 -1.39 -16.63
CA PRO A 80 -5.83 -2.45 -17.63
C PRO A 80 -4.64 -3.38 -17.73
N GLY A 81 -3.49 -3.01 -17.19
CA GLY A 81 -2.27 -3.80 -17.30
C GLY A 81 -2.12 -4.87 -16.23
N SER A 82 -0.98 -5.56 -16.26
CA SER A 82 -0.62 -6.60 -15.32
C SER A 82 -0.42 -6.05 -13.91
N TYR A 83 -0.21 -6.95 -12.94
CA TYR A 83 0.10 -6.52 -11.57
C TYR A 83 1.41 -5.74 -11.50
N ILE A 84 2.43 -6.12 -12.26
CA ILE A 84 3.69 -5.38 -12.30
C ILE A 84 3.46 -3.98 -12.87
N GLN A 85 2.73 -3.87 -13.96
CA GLN A 85 2.41 -2.59 -14.59
C GLN A 85 1.53 -1.72 -13.68
N ARG A 86 0.58 -2.33 -12.95
CA ARG A 86 -0.24 -1.66 -11.95
C ARG A 86 0.63 -1.07 -10.84
N ASP A 87 1.60 -1.84 -10.35
CA ASP A 87 2.53 -1.39 -9.31
C ASP A 87 3.38 -0.21 -9.79
N GLN A 88 3.86 -0.27 -11.04
CA GLN A 88 4.57 0.85 -11.65
C GLN A 88 3.69 2.10 -11.77
N TYR A 89 2.44 1.91 -12.18
CA TYR A 89 1.47 3.00 -12.26
C TYR A 89 1.27 3.65 -10.88
N MET A 90 1.10 2.86 -9.83
CA MET A 90 0.95 3.42 -8.48
C MET A 90 2.19 4.20 -8.05
N ALA A 91 3.38 3.68 -8.34
CA ALA A 91 4.63 4.37 -8.02
C ALA A 91 4.75 5.71 -8.75
N GLU A 92 4.28 5.77 -9.99
CA GLU A 92 4.25 7.01 -10.77
C GLU A 92 3.28 8.04 -10.19
N GLN A 93 2.15 7.58 -9.66
CA GLN A 93 1.09 8.46 -9.15
C GLN A 93 1.36 9.00 -7.76
N CYS A 94 2.27 8.42 -7.00
CA CYS A 94 2.52 8.85 -5.63
C CYS A 94 3.58 9.95 -5.53
N ASP A 95 3.59 10.63 -4.40
CA ASP A 95 4.67 11.53 -3.98
C ASP A 95 5.63 10.81 -3.03
N LEU A 96 5.07 9.92 -2.21
CA LEU A 96 5.78 9.18 -1.16
C LEU A 96 5.38 7.71 -1.24
N CYS A 97 6.29 6.82 -0.88
CA CYS A 97 6.01 5.38 -0.86
C CYS A 97 6.46 4.75 0.46
N LEU A 98 5.56 4.01 1.09
CA LEU A 98 5.88 3.19 2.27
C LEU A 98 5.61 1.74 1.94
N ALA A 99 6.67 0.93 1.90
CA ALA A 99 6.58 -0.49 1.66
C ALA A 99 6.74 -1.25 2.97
N ILE A 100 5.77 -2.08 3.31
CA ILE A 100 5.74 -2.89 4.52
C ILE A 100 5.94 -4.34 4.10
N TRP A 101 7.14 -4.87 4.32
CA TRP A 101 7.67 -6.04 3.62
C TRP A 101 8.02 -7.18 4.56
N ASN A 102 7.70 -8.40 4.14
CA ASN A 102 8.02 -9.61 4.91
C ASN A 102 9.38 -10.23 4.53
N SER A 103 10.20 -9.52 3.77
CA SER A 103 11.50 -9.94 3.23
C SER A 103 11.44 -11.01 2.12
N LYS A 104 10.25 -11.44 1.73
CA LYS A 104 10.05 -12.51 0.74
C LYS A 104 9.22 -12.08 -0.46
N SER A 105 8.23 -11.21 -0.28
CA SER A 105 7.33 -10.78 -1.32
C SER A 105 8.06 -9.99 -2.41
N LYS A 106 8.09 -10.54 -3.63
CA LYS A 106 8.76 -9.89 -4.76
C LYS A 106 8.03 -8.64 -5.23
N GLY A 107 6.71 -8.68 -5.21
CA GLY A 107 5.89 -7.54 -5.67
C GLY A 107 6.08 -6.31 -4.80
N THR A 108 6.08 -6.47 -3.49
CA THR A 108 6.29 -5.35 -2.55
C THR A 108 7.65 -4.72 -2.75
N LYS A 109 8.70 -5.54 -2.83
CA LYS A 109 10.07 -5.03 -3.01
C LYS A 109 10.21 -4.34 -4.36
N ALA A 110 9.63 -4.90 -5.43
CA ALA A 110 9.67 -4.32 -6.76
C ALA A 110 8.97 -2.95 -6.79
N THR A 111 7.82 -2.82 -6.14
CA THR A 111 7.09 -1.55 -6.08
C THR A 111 7.92 -0.49 -5.37
N TYR A 112 8.56 -0.84 -4.26
CA TYR A 112 9.49 0.04 -3.57
C TYR A 112 10.63 0.48 -4.50
N ASP A 113 11.23 -0.47 -5.20
CA ASP A 113 12.34 -0.18 -6.12
C ASP A 113 11.90 0.74 -7.27
N PHE A 114 10.71 0.57 -7.82
CA PHE A 114 10.15 1.47 -8.84
C PHE A 114 10.05 2.90 -8.30
N ALA A 115 9.55 3.07 -7.08
CA ALA A 115 9.43 4.39 -6.47
C ALA A 115 10.80 5.05 -6.31
N VAL A 116 11.79 4.28 -5.84
CA VAL A 116 13.18 4.78 -5.69
C VAL A 116 13.76 5.21 -7.04
N GLU A 117 13.58 4.39 -8.07
CA GLU A 117 14.08 4.69 -9.41
C GLU A 117 13.45 5.97 -9.99
N LEU A 118 12.18 6.23 -9.64
CA LEU A 118 11.48 7.44 -10.07
C LEU A 118 11.85 8.68 -9.24
N GLY A 119 12.74 8.54 -8.28
CA GLY A 119 13.17 9.64 -7.43
C GLY A 119 12.17 10.01 -6.35
N LYS A 120 11.21 9.15 -6.06
CA LYS A 120 10.24 9.40 -4.98
C LYS A 120 10.89 9.13 -3.63
N THR A 121 10.41 9.84 -2.60
CA THR A 121 10.80 9.53 -1.23
C THR A 121 10.14 8.20 -0.84
N ALA A 122 10.94 7.21 -0.45
CA ALA A 122 10.43 5.88 -0.20
C ALA A 122 11.08 5.26 1.03
N TRP A 123 10.28 4.53 1.81
CA TRP A 123 10.73 3.80 2.99
C TRP A 123 10.38 2.32 2.85
N LEU A 124 11.29 1.47 3.31
CA LEU A 124 11.08 0.02 3.37
C LEU A 124 11.16 -0.42 4.82
N LYS A 125 10.05 -0.92 5.36
CA LYS A 125 9.98 -1.45 6.72
C LYS A 125 9.79 -2.95 6.63
N THR A 126 10.67 -3.70 7.25
CA THR A 126 10.67 -5.17 7.17
C THR A 126 10.12 -5.79 8.44
N PHE A 127 9.16 -6.68 8.27
CA PHE A 127 8.56 -7.48 9.34
C PHE A 127 8.48 -8.92 8.85
N HIS A 128 9.25 -9.82 9.44
CA HIS A 128 9.26 -11.21 9.02
C HIS A 128 7.94 -11.90 9.41
N SER A 129 7.41 -12.74 8.54
CA SER A 129 6.16 -13.45 8.81
C SER A 129 6.29 -14.41 10.00
N GLU A 130 7.52 -14.80 10.34
CA GLU A 130 7.84 -15.67 11.46
C GLU A 130 7.87 -14.94 12.81
N ASP A 131 7.78 -13.61 12.83
CA ASP A 131 7.91 -12.81 14.05
C ASP A 131 6.86 -13.14 15.10
N ASN A 132 5.74 -13.76 14.71
CA ASN A 132 4.67 -14.18 15.61
C ASN A 132 4.83 -15.60 16.12
N GLN A 133 5.87 -16.27 15.72
CA GLN A 133 6.10 -17.68 16.09
C GLN A 133 7.06 -17.81 17.25
N GLY A 134 6.92 -16.97 18.18
CA GLY A 134 7.79 -16.80 19.34
C GLY A 134 8.42 -17.99 19.97
#